data_a1c1c31cd4590d7c228eadfeff94743f
#
_entry.id   a1c1c31cd4590d7c228eadfeff94743f
#
_cell.length_a   1.000
_cell.length_b   1.000
_cell.length_c   1.000
_cell.angle_alpha   90.00
_cell.angle_beta   90.00
_cell.angle_gamma   90.00
#
_symmetry.space_group_name_H-M   'P 1'
#
loop_
_entity.id
_entity.type
_entity.pdbx_description
1 polymer ?
#
loop_
_entity_poly.entity_id
_entity_poly.type
_entity_poly.pdbx_seq_one_letter_code
_entity_poly.pdbx_strand_id
1 'polypeptide(L)'
;KFNKNEVLKEKFLNEYKSVYDINKPLIITAGLPFERKGIKDFVKVAQECSDYQFLWFGSSSVKSMLPDKIQKIIENPPRNLIFPGYVDKDILIGAFSAAKAFLFMTYEENEGIVVLEALSAKLPLVVRDIPVYEDWLEDGKTCFKARNNEEFCEKIRSIVENNVENLDKLTEQAYNIAKERD
;
A
#
# COMPACT_ATOMS: atom_id res chain seq x y z
N LYS A 1 -9.99 12.70 -7.09
CA LYS A 1 -8.57 12.47 -7.36
C LYS A 1 -7.82 12.30 -6.05
N PHE A 2 -6.87 11.38 -6.03
CA PHE A 2 -6.01 11.06 -4.88
C PHE A 2 -4.70 11.85 -4.98
N ASN A 3 -4.77 13.18 -5.02
CA ASN A 3 -3.55 14.00 -4.99
C ASN A 3 -3.02 14.14 -3.56
N LYS A 4 -1.69 14.20 -3.38
CA LYS A 4 -1.08 14.52 -2.09
C LYS A 4 -1.69 15.78 -1.50
N ASN A 5 -2.03 15.73 -0.21
CA ASN A 5 -2.70 16.82 0.51
C ASN A 5 -2.14 16.91 1.93
N GLU A 6 -1.38 17.95 2.23
CA GLU A 6 -0.72 18.12 3.53
C GLU A 6 -1.73 18.34 4.67
N VAL A 7 -2.86 19.02 4.40
CA VAL A 7 -3.90 19.21 5.43
C VAL A 7 -4.55 17.88 5.82
N LEU A 8 -4.88 17.05 4.82
CA LEU A 8 -5.44 15.72 5.08
C LEU A 8 -4.41 14.77 5.69
N LYS A 9 -3.14 14.90 5.34
CA LYS A 9 -2.05 14.17 5.97
C LYS A 9 -1.94 14.50 7.46
N GLU A 10 -1.96 15.78 7.83
CA GLU A 10 -1.96 16.20 9.23
C GLU A 10 -3.20 15.68 9.99
N LYS A 11 -4.37 15.75 9.36
CA LYS A 11 -5.61 15.18 9.91
C LYS A 11 -5.46 13.70 10.19
N PHE A 12 -4.98 12.92 9.22
CA PHE A 12 -4.73 11.50 9.36
C PHE A 12 -3.72 11.21 10.49
N LEU A 13 -2.58 11.88 10.51
CA LEU A 13 -1.55 11.69 11.53
C LEU A 13 -2.08 12.01 12.93
N ASN A 14 -2.87 13.07 13.09
CA ASN A 14 -3.48 13.43 14.36
C ASN A 14 -4.50 12.39 14.85
N GLU A 15 -5.29 11.84 13.96
CA GLU A 15 -6.30 10.82 14.28
C GLU A 15 -5.63 9.49 14.65
N TYR A 16 -4.55 9.13 13.97
CA TYR A 16 -3.89 7.83 14.12
C TYR A 16 -2.69 7.81 15.06
N LYS A 17 -2.24 8.94 15.61
CA LYS A 17 -1.06 9.02 16.50
C LYS A 17 -1.14 8.15 17.76
N SER A 18 -2.36 7.78 18.19
CA SER A 18 -2.59 6.85 19.31
C SER A 18 -2.75 5.39 18.87
N VAL A 19 -2.84 5.15 17.55
CA VAL A 19 -3.10 3.84 16.98
C VAL A 19 -1.81 3.15 16.55
N TYR A 20 -0.84 3.92 16.03
CA TYR A 20 0.47 3.42 15.63
C TYR A 20 1.59 4.43 15.90
N ASP A 21 2.84 3.97 15.83
CA ASP A 21 4.01 4.84 15.97
C ASP A 21 4.23 5.65 14.69
N ILE A 22 3.81 6.92 14.71
CA ILE A 22 3.91 7.85 13.58
C ILE A 22 5.34 8.21 13.19
N ASN A 23 6.35 7.86 14.01
CA ASN A 23 7.77 8.07 13.69
C ASN A 23 8.32 6.93 12.81
N LYS A 24 7.62 5.80 12.71
CA LYS A 24 7.98 4.71 11.81
C LYS A 24 7.57 5.02 10.38
N PRO A 25 8.40 4.65 9.38
CA PRO A 25 7.99 4.71 7.98
C PRO A 25 6.70 3.92 7.75
N LEU A 26 5.72 4.56 7.12
CA LEU A 26 4.40 3.99 6.89
C LEU A 26 4.32 3.35 5.50
N ILE A 27 3.90 2.09 5.46
CA ILE A 27 3.58 1.32 4.25
C ILE A 27 2.08 1.01 4.28
N ILE A 28 1.39 1.28 3.18
CA ILE A 28 -0.06 1.09 3.13
C ILE A 28 -0.50 0.19 1.98
N THR A 29 -1.65 -0.41 2.13
CA THR A 29 -2.45 -1.02 1.07
C THR A 29 -3.93 -0.75 1.29
N ALA A 30 -4.74 -0.93 0.24
CA ALA A 30 -6.18 -0.77 0.34
C ALA A 30 -6.91 -1.81 -0.51
N GLY A 31 -8.05 -2.27 0.01
CA GLY A 31 -8.90 -3.26 -0.65
C GLY A 31 -9.47 -4.26 0.34
N LEU A 32 -10.37 -5.12 -0.13
CA LEU A 32 -10.91 -6.19 0.69
C LEU A 32 -9.81 -7.21 1.02
N PRO A 33 -9.66 -7.63 2.28
CA PRO A 33 -8.57 -8.51 2.72
C PRO A 33 -8.82 -9.98 2.35
N PHE A 34 -9.02 -10.25 1.07
CA PHE A 34 -9.15 -11.62 0.55
C PHE A 34 -7.78 -12.27 0.34
N GLU A 35 -7.76 -13.61 0.33
CA GLU A 35 -6.52 -14.38 0.11
C GLU A 35 -5.87 -14.03 -1.24
N ARG A 36 -6.66 -13.90 -2.31
CA ARG A 36 -6.18 -13.48 -3.63
C ARG A 36 -5.55 -12.09 -3.65
N LYS A 37 -5.83 -11.23 -2.66
CA LYS A 37 -5.21 -9.91 -2.50
C LYS A 37 -3.87 -9.96 -1.77
N GLY A 38 -3.39 -11.17 -1.45
CA GLY A 38 -2.05 -11.35 -0.88
C GLY A 38 -1.94 -11.05 0.62
N ILE A 39 -3.06 -11.12 1.39
CA ILE A 39 -3.04 -10.79 2.82
C ILE A 39 -2.01 -11.62 3.61
N LYS A 40 -1.82 -12.90 3.28
CA LYS A 40 -0.85 -13.76 3.96
C LYS A 40 0.59 -13.31 3.71
N ASP A 41 0.89 -12.88 2.49
CA ASP A 41 2.21 -12.39 2.14
C ASP A 41 2.45 -11.01 2.74
N PHE A 42 1.43 -10.14 2.73
CA PHE A 42 1.50 -8.83 3.38
C PHE A 42 1.84 -8.94 4.86
N VAL A 43 1.23 -9.90 5.57
CA VAL A 43 1.54 -10.20 6.98
C VAL A 43 3.00 -10.63 7.14
N LYS A 44 3.51 -11.51 6.29
CA LYS A 44 4.90 -11.96 6.34
C LYS A 44 5.87 -10.82 6.09
N VAL A 45 5.61 -9.99 5.07
CA VAL A 45 6.41 -8.81 4.78
C VAL A 45 6.40 -7.83 5.95
N ALA A 46 5.24 -7.61 6.59
CA ALA A 46 5.16 -6.78 7.79
C ALA A 46 6.01 -7.35 8.94
N GLN A 47 5.99 -8.66 9.16
CA GLN A 47 6.82 -9.31 10.18
C GLN A 47 8.32 -9.18 9.90
N GLU A 48 8.75 -9.33 8.65
CA GLU A 48 10.15 -9.21 8.23
C GLU A 48 10.65 -7.76 8.24
N CYS A 49 9.74 -6.79 8.04
CA CYS A 49 10.04 -5.36 8.07
C CYS A 49 9.51 -4.71 9.37
N SER A 50 9.90 -5.25 10.52
CA SER A 50 9.37 -4.89 11.85
C SER A 50 9.64 -3.43 12.26
N ASP A 51 10.60 -2.77 11.63
CA ASP A 51 10.93 -1.35 11.87
C ASP A 51 9.98 -0.39 11.15
N TYR A 52 9.12 -0.89 10.26
CA TYR A 52 8.13 -0.11 9.54
C TYR A 52 6.74 -0.35 10.09
N GLN A 53 5.84 0.59 9.85
CA GLN A 53 4.43 0.48 10.18
C GLN A 53 3.62 0.14 8.94
N PHE A 54 2.70 -0.82 9.06
CA PHE A 54 1.84 -1.26 7.98
C PHE A 54 0.37 -0.99 8.31
N LEU A 55 -0.39 -0.46 7.34
CA LEU A 55 -1.84 -0.32 7.43
C LEU A 55 -2.51 -0.97 6.20
N TRP A 56 -3.52 -1.79 6.47
CA TRP A 56 -4.38 -2.35 5.44
C TRP A 56 -5.78 -1.75 5.56
N PHE A 57 -6.11 -0.83 4.66
CA PHE A 57 -7.43 -0.23 4.60
C PHE A 57 -8.41 -1.12 3.83
N GLY A 58 -9.61 -1.31 4.35
CA GLY A 58 -10.67 -2.08 3.71
C GLY A 58 -11.83 -2.34 4.63
N SER A 59 -12.95 -2.82 4.10
CA SER A 59 -14.18 -2.98 4.87
C SER A 59 -14.09 -4.06 5.95
N SER A 60 -14.35 -3.68 7.20
CA SER A 60 -14.55 -4.59 8.31
C SER A 60 -15.94 -5.26 8.31
N SER A 61 -16.91 -4.69 7.57
CA SER A 61 -18.27 -5.22 7.47
C SER A 61 -18.33 -6.59 6.76
N VAL A 62 -17.25 -6.98 6.09
CA VAL A 62 -17.12 -8.27 5.39
C VAL A 62 -16.49 -9.36 6.26
N LYS A 63 -16.16 -9.08 7.54
CA LYS A 63 -15.48 -10.04 8.44
C LYS A 63 -16.16 -11.40 8.46
N SER A 64 -17.49 -11.43 8.60
CA SER A 64 -18.26 -12.66 8.64
C SER A 64 -18.29 -13.45 7.32
N MET A 65 -17.87 -12.83 6.22
CA MET A 65 -17.82 -13.46 4.89
C MET A 65 -16.40 -13.96 4.55
N LEU A 66 -15.41 -13.66 5.40
CA LEU A 66 -14.04 -14.10 5.20
C LEU A 66 -13.82 -15.50 5.78
N PRO A 67 -12.96 -16.32 5.15
CA PRO A 67 -12.54 -17.58 5.73
C PRO A 67 -11.95 -17.41 7.13
N ASP A 68 -12.19 -18.36 8.06
CA ASP A 68 -11.72 -18.32 9.44
C ASP A 68 -10.22 -17.99 9.58
N LYS A 69 -9.40 -18.50 8.66
CA LYS A 69 -7.96 -18.24 8.64
C LYS A 69 -7.64 -16.76 8.43
N ILE A 70 -8.41 -16.08 7.59
CA ILE A 70 -8.24 -14.65 7.32
C ILE A 70 -8.78 -13.83 8.48
N GLN A 71 -9.92 -14.23 9.04
CA GLN A 71 -10.47 -13.58 10.24
C GLN A 71 -9.45 -13.59 11.38
N LYS A 72 -8.80 -14.74 11.64
CA LYS A 72 -7.75 -14.87 12.67
C LYS A 72 -6.56 -13.94 12.44
N ILE A 73 -6.16 -13.75 11.18
CA ILE A 73 -5.08 -12.80 10.82
C ILE A 73 -5.48 -11.37 11.19
N ILE A 74 -6.70 -10.97 10.84
CA ILE A 74 -7.20 -9.61 11.11
C ILE A 74 -7.38 -9.36 12.62
N GLU A 75 -7.75 -10.38 13.37
CA GLU A 75 -7.95 -10.31 14.82
C GLU A 75 -6.64 -10.32 15.62
N ASN A 76 -5.61 -10.96 15.07
CA ASN A 76 -4.31 -11.12 15.74
C ASN A 76 -3.16 -10.75 14.78
N PRO A 77 -3.10 -9.50 14.31
CA PRO A 77 -2.06 -9.06 13.39
C PRO A 77 -0.70 -8.95 14.09
N PRO A 78 0.40 -8.93 13.35
CA PRO A 78 1.69 -8.50 13.88
C PRO A 78 1.60 -7.10 14.51
N ARG A 79 2.47 -6.81 15.48
CA ARG A 79 2.43 -5.53 16.23
C ARG A 79 2.52 -4.28 15.36
N ASN A 80 3.18 -4.39 14.22
CA ASN A 80 3.38 -3.31 13.27
C ASN A 80 2.40 -3.33 12.09
N LEU A 81 1.33 -4.12 12.16
CA LEU A 81 0.27 -4.18 11.15
C LEU A 81 -1.08 -3.88 11.80
N ILE A 82 -1.81 -2.95 11.22
CA ILE A 82 -3.13 -2.54 11.68
C ILE A 82 -4.12 -2.63 10.51
N PHE A 83 -5.33 -3.07 10.82
CA PHE A 83 -6.47 -3.11 9.91
C PHE A 83 -7.50 -2.04 10.34
N PRO A 84 -7.43 -0.80 9.85
CA PRO A 84 -8.36 0.27 10.23
C PRO A 84 -9.81 0.01 9.82
N GLY A 85 -10.00 -0.93 8.89
CA GLY A 85 -11.30 -1.15 8.28
C GLY A 85 -11.63 -0.13 7.20
N TYR A 86 -12.92 0.17 7.02
CA TYR A 86 -13.37 1.23 6.15
C TYR A 86 -13.11 2.60 6.83
N VAL A 87 -12.57 3.52 6.07
CA VAL A 87 -12.32 4.90 6.51
C VAL A 87 -12.88 5.88 5.48
N ASP A 88 -13.15 7.09 5.92
CA ASP A 88 -13.58 8.16 5.02
C ASP A 88 -12.49 8.49 3.99
N LYS A 89 -12.91 8.97 2.82
CA LYS A 89 -12.03 9.31 1.71
C LYS A 89 -10.91 10.29 2.12
N ASP A 90 -11.22 11.27 2.95
CA ASP A 90 -10.25 12.24 3.45
C ASP A 90 -9.14 11.60 4.27
N ILE A 91 -9.49 10.66 5.13
CA ILE A 91 -8.53 9.87 5.93
C ILE A 91 -7.67 9.01 5.01
N LEU A 92 -8.27 8.36 4.01
CA LEU A 92 -7.53 7.56 3.05
C LEU A 92 -6.54 8.42 2.24
N ILE A 93 -6.95 9.57 1.72
CA ILE A 93 -6.06 10.52 1.03
C ILE A 93 -4.93 10.98 1.95
N GLY A 94 -5.25 11.25 3.22
CA GLY A 94 -4.26 11.58 4.25
C GLY A 94 -3.23 10.48 4.45
N ALA A 95 -3.68 9.23 4.53
CA ALA A 95 -2.79 8.06 4.63
C ALA A 95 -1.88 7.91 3.40
N PHE A 96 -2.43 8.06 2.17
CA PHE A 96 -1.64 8.07 0.93
C PHE A 96 -0.60 9.20 0.91
N SER A 97 -0.93 10.35 1.51
CA SER A 97 -0.01 11.49 1.60
C SER A 97 1.09 11.28 2.65
N ALA A 98 0.82 10.52 3.70
CA ALA A 98 1.75 10.23 4.79
C ALA A 98 2.67 9.03 4.50
N ALA A 99 2.22 8.08 3.68
CA ALA A 99 2.92 6.84 3.43
C ALA A 99 4.21 7.03 2.60
N LYS A 100 5.15 6.11 2.80
CA LYS A 100 6.40 5.99 2.03
C LYS A 100 6.23 5.14 0.77
N ALA A 101 5.38 4.11 0.83
CA ALA A 101 5.06 3.25 -0.30
C ALA A 101 3.64 2.67 -0.20
N PHE A 102 3.07 2.40 -1.37
CA PHE A 102 1.87 1.58 -1.52
C PHE A 102 2.28 0.18 -1.95
N LEU A 103 1.91 -0.82 -1.15
CA LEU A 103 2.26 -2.21 -1.37
C LEU A 103 1.03 -2.99 -1.81
N PHE A 104 1.02 -3.47 -3.06
CA PHE A 104 -0.12 -4.17 -3.62
C PHE A 104 0.25 -5.58 -4.09
N MET A 105 0.01 -6.55 -3.22
CA MET A 105 0.50 -7.92 -3.35
C MET A 105 -0.53 -8.88 -3.96
N THR A 106 -1.52 -8.34 -4.69
CA THR A 106 -2.58 -9.14 -5.31
C THR A 106 -2.02 -10.18 -6.29
N TYR A 107 -2.60 -11.38 -6.29
CA TYR A 107 -2.30 -12.43 -7.26
C TYR A 107 -3.11 -12.30 -8.54
N GLU A 108 -4.29 -11.67 -8.42
CA GLU A 108 -5.23 -11.49 -9.53
C GLU A 108 -5.89 -10.12 -9.42
N GLU A 109 -5.97 -9.41 -10.53
CA GLU A 109 -6.62 -8.10 -10.63
C GLU A 109 -7.21 -7.92 -12.04
N ASN A 110 -8.26 -7.10 -12.13
CA ASN A 110 -8.84 -6.72 -13.41
C ASN A 110 -8.29 -5.39 -13.91
N GLU A 111 -8.41 -4.33 -13.11
CA GLU A 111 -7.96 -2.97 -13.47
C GLU A 111 -7.04 -2.36 -12.41
N GLY A 112 -7.26 -2.70 -11.14
CA GLY A 112 -6.47 -2.13 -10.05
C GLY A 112 -6.72 -0.65 -9.80
N ILE A 113 -7.99 -0.24 -9.64
CA ILE A 113 -8.36 1.18 -9.38
C ILE A 113 -7.50 1.78 -8.27
N VAL A 114 -7.25 1.03 -7.20
CA VAL A 114 -6.42 1.48 -6.07
C VAL A 114 -4.95 1.72 -6.47
N VAL A 115 -4.48 1.04 -7.51
CA VAL A 115 -3.15 1.31 -8.11
C VAL A 115 -3.15 2.69 -8.75
N LEU A 116 -4.17 3.03 -9.53
CA LEU A 116 -4.29 4.37 -10.12
C LEU A 116 -4.41 5.47 -9.05
N GLU A 117 -5.07 5.18 -7.93
CA GLU A 117 -5.12 6.08 -6.78
C GLU A 117 -3.73 6.32 -6.18
N ALA A 118 -2.92 5.26 -6.01
CA ALA A 118 -1.54 5.37 -5.54
C ALA A 118 -0.66 6.20 -6.50
N LEU A 119 -0.76 5.93 -7.80
CA LEU A 119 -0.06 6.70 -8.83
C LEU A 119 -0.49 8.18 -8.83
N SER A 120 -1.79 8.46 -8.68
CA SER A 120 -2.32 9.83 -8.58
C SER A 120 -1.80 10.58 -7.35
N ALA A 121 -1.53 9.88 -6.26
CA ALA A 121 -0.91 10.43 -5.07
C ALA A 121 0.63 10.57 -5.18
N LYS A 122 1.23 10.22 -6.32
CA LYS A 122 2.69 10.13 -6.48
C LYS A 122 3.34 9.29 -5.37
N LEU A 123 2.65 8.27 -4.91
CA LEU A 123 3.14 7.36 -3.89
C LEU A 123 3.93 6.25 -4.58
N PRO A 124 5.18 5.98 -4.17
CA PRO A 124 5.94 4.86 -4.71
C PRO A 124 5.14 3.56 -4.61
N LEU A 125 4.99 2.86 -5.73
CA LEU A 125 4.17 1.67 -5.87
C LEU A 125 5.03 0.43 -5.98
N VAL A 126 4.76 -0.57 -5.13
CA VAL A 126 5.33 -1.91 -5.24
C VAL A 126 4.20 -2.90 -5.50
N VAL A 127 4.21 -3.56 -6.64
CA VAL A 127 3.18 -4.52 -7.05
C VAL A 127 3.75 -5.91 -7.27
N ARG A 128 2.88 -6.94 -7.19
CA ARG A 128 3.24 -8.25 -7.68
C ARG A 128 3.40 -8.22 -9.20
N ASP A 129 4.45 -8.89 -9.69
CA ASP A 129 4.70 -9.06 -11.12
C ASP A 129 3.66 -10.03 -11.69
N ILE A 130 2.55 -9.47 -12.21
CA ILE A 130 1.44 -10.21 -12.80
C ILE A 130 1.06 -9.63 -14.16
N PRO A 131 0.50 -10.44 -15.08
CA PRO A 131 0.25 -10.05 -16.48
C PRO A 131 -0.57 -8.78 -16.67
N VAL A 132 -1.55 -8.50 -15.80
CA VAL A 132 -2.41 -7.31 -15.91
C VAL A 132 -1.63 -5.98 -15.90
N TYR A 133 -0.40 -5.99 -15.42
CA TYR A 133 0.46 -4.80 -15.33
C TYR A 133 1.52 -4.71 -16.43
N GLU A 134 1.63 -5.71 -17.32
CA GLU A 134 2.69 -5.75 -18.34
C GLU A 134 2.61 -4.58 -19.32
N ASP A 135 1.41 -4.20 -19.74
CA ASP A 135 1.20 -3.20 -20.79
C ASP A 135 1.31 -1.75 -20.31
N TRP A 136 1.31 -1.49 -19.00
CA TRP A 136 1.17 -0.13 -18.50
C TRP A 136 1.99 0.23 -17.25
N LEU A 137 2.55 -0.75 -16.55
CA LEU A 137 3.49 -0.53 -15.45
C LEU A 137 4.85 -1.14 -15.81
N GLU A 138 5.89 -0.32 -15.80
CA GLU A 138 7.26 -0.72 -16.09
C GLU A 138 8.10 -0.71 -14.82
N ASP A 139 8.74 -1.86 -14.51
CA ASP A 139 9.61 -2.01 -13.33
C ASP A 139 10.79 -1.04 -13.39
N GLY A 140 11.04 -0.35 -12.30
CA GLY A 140 12.11 0.65 -12.18
C GLY A 140 11.85 1.99 -12.90
N LYS A 141 10.71 2.15 -13.60
CA LYS A 141 10.34 3.41 -14.26
C LYS A 141 9.06 4.04 -13.76
N THR A 142 8.03 3.23 -13.50
CA THR A 142 6.71 3.71 -13.07
C THR A 142 6.23 3.02 -11.79
N CYS A 143 6.81 1.88 -11.46
CA CYS A 143 6.57 1.13 -10.25
C CYS A 143 7.79 0.26 -9.93
N PHE A 144 7.69 -0.52 -8.86
CA PHE A 144 8.56 -1.65 -8.58
C PHE A 144 7.74 -2.93 -8.64
N LYS A 145 8.26 -3.95 -9.35
CA LYS A 145 7.64 -5.26 -9.43
C LYS A 145 8.41 -6.27 -8.57
N ALA A 146 7.66 -7.16 -7.90
CA ALA A 146 8.22 -8.21 -7.06
C ALA A 146 7.43 -9.51 -7.23
N ARG A 147 8.09 -10.66 -7.07
CA ARG A 147 7.52 -11.99 -7.29
C ARG A 147 7.33 -12.77 -5.99
N ASN A 148 8.11 -12.46 -4.97
CA ASN A 148 8.12 -13.14 -3.68
C ASN A 148 8.33 -12.14 -2.53
N ASN A 149 8.19 -12.61 -1.29
CA ASN A 149 8.24 -11.75 -0.12
C ASN A 149 9.61 -11.11 0.10
N GLU A 150 10.69 -11.77 -0.25
CA GLU A 150 12.06 -11.24 -0.15
C GLU A 150 12.23 -10.03 -1.07
N GLU A 151 11.82 -10.14 -2.34
CA GLU A 151 11.84 -9.04 -3.31
C GLU A 151 10.95 -7.87 -2.85
N PHE A 152 9.76 -8.14 -2.30
CA PHE A 152 8.91 -7.09 -1.72
C PHE A 152 9.61 -6.34 -0.59
N CYS A 153 10.24 -7.07 0.34
CA CYS A 153 10.99 -6.45 1.43
C CYS A 153 12.17 -5.61 0.92
N GLU A 154 12.92 -6.10 -0.07
CA GLU A 154 14.03 -5.37 -0.68
C GLU A 154 13.57 -4.06 -1.33
N LYS A 155 12.49 -4.10 -2.13
CA LYS A 155 11.93 -2.90 -2.78
C LYS A 155 11.46 -1.87 -1.76
N ILE A 156 10.74 -2.30 -0.72
CA ILE A 156 10.27 -1.40 0.34
C ILE A 156 11.46 -0.76 1.08
N ARG A 157 12.47 -1.55 1.47
CA ARG A 157 13.67 -1.02 2.14
C ARG A 157 14.38 -0.01 1.27
N SER A 158 14.61 -0.31 0.00
CA SER A 158 15.24 0.63 -0.93
C SER A 158 14.51 1.97 -1.04
N ILE A 159 13.17 1.94 -1.05
CA ILE A 159 12.35 3.16 -1.07
C ILE A 159 12.49 3.93 0.25
N VAL A 160 12.33 3.25 1.38
CA VAL A 160 12.34 3.89 2.71
C VAL A 160 13.71 4.47 3.06
N GLU A 161 14.78 3.78 2.69
CA GLU A 161 16.17 4.17 2.95
C GLU A 161 16.72 5.17 1.93
N ASN A 162 15.90 5.62 0.97
CA ASN A 162 16.28 6.52 -0.13
C ASN A 162 17.44 5.98 -1.00
N ASN A 163 17.50 4.66 -1.16
CA ASN A 163 18.50 3.99 -1.99
C ASN A 163 18.07 3.84 -3.46
N VAL A 164 16.98 4.49 -3.85
CA VAL A 164 16.46 4.49 -5.22
C VAL A 164 16.86 5.79 -5.92
N GLU A 165 17.67 5.66 -6.97
CA GLU A 165 17.99 6.80 -7.82
C GLU A 165 16.73 7.33 -8.54
N ASN A 166 16.58 8.65 -8.56
CA ASN A 166 15.50 9.32 -9.29
C ASN A 166 14.06 8.86 -8.91
N LEU A 167 13.81 8.53 -7.63
CA LEU A 167 12.48 8.12 -7.17
C LEU A 167 11.40 9.15 -7.52
N ASP A 168 11.71 10.44 -7.44
CA ASP A 168 10.79 11.53 -7.82
C ASP A 168 10.42 11.47 -9.31
N LYS A 169 11.39 11.17 -10.17
CA LYS A 169 11.14 11.00 -11.61
C LYS A 169 10.24 9.79 -11.86
N LEU A 170 10.48 8.68 -11.17
CA LEU A 170 9.65 7.47 -11.26
C LEU A 170 8.20 7.78 -10.88
N THR A 171 7.97 8.42 -9.74
CA THR A 171 6.62 8.76 -9.28
C THR A 171 5.93 9.80 -10.16
N GLU A 172 6.69 10.71 -10.80
CA GLU A 172 6.13 11.66 -11.78
C GLU A 172 5.71 10.94 -13.07
N GLN A 173 6.51 10.01 -13.58
CA GLN A 173 6.13 9.19 -14.74
C GLN A 173 4.90 8.33 -14.44
N ALA A 174 4.84 7.73 -13.26
CA ALA A 174 3.70 6.98 -12.76
C ALA A 174 2.42 7.84 -12.67
N TYR A 175 2.54 9.06 -12.17
CA TYR A 175 1.43 10.02 -12.11
C TYR A 175 0.87 10.37 -13.50
N ASN A 176 1.71 10.45 -14.53
CA ASN A 176 1.26 10.71 -15.89
C ASN A 176 0.39 9.55 -16.43
N ILE A 177 0.73 8.30 -16.10
CA ILE A 177 -0.12 7.14 -16.43
C ILE A 177 -1.50 7.28 -15.79
N ALA A 178 -1.56 7.67 -14.51
CA ALA A 178 -2.84 7.85 -13.83
C ALA A 178 -3.70 8.95 -14.48
N LYS A 179 -3.09 10.01 -15.02
CA LYS A 179 -3.81 11.07 -15.75
C LYS A 179 -4.40 10.61 -17.08
N GLU A 180 -3.74 9.70 -17.76
CA GLU A 180 -4.16 9.16 -19.06
C GLU A 180 -5.27 8.12 -18.92
N ARG A 181 -5.39 7.49 -17.75
CA ARG A 181 -6.35 6.42 -17.46
C ARG A 181 -7.54 6.85 -16.57
N ASP A 182 -7.65 8.13 -16.24
CA ASP A 182 -8.68 8.73 -15.33
C ASP A 182 -10.02 9.02 -16.09
#